data_25ecca5eca431cd7a25b1acaae117e27
#
_entry.id   25ecca5eca431cd7a25b1acaae117e27
#
_cell.length_a   1.000
_cell.length_b   1.000
_cell.length_c   1.000
_cell.angle_alpha   90.00
_cell.angle_beta   90.00
_cell.angle_gamma   90.00
#
_symmetry.space_group_name_H-M   'P 1'
#
loop_
_entity.id
_entity.type
_entity.pdbx_description
1 polymer ?
#
loop_
_entity_poly.entity_id
_entity_poly.type
_entity_poly.pdbx_seq_one_letter_code
_entity_poly.pdbx_strand_id
1 'polypeptide(L)'
;MPQKFQITNSHWQRSEIIVALVLALCNAPAPAQQRAGARQVFDGKMLPEVEVATFEESDALFPVNIVPRKGPVRPLPPAATKLKDLRFKSEGHTFDLFDYLAYNRVAALLVLKNGKVVFEDYELGTGPHTRWPSFSIAKSFSSTLVGAALQQGLISSLDDPLTRYVPQLKGGAYEGVSIRNILQMASGVKWDETYTDPQSDRRKLLELQLAQKPGAIVSYMNALPRAGAPGSVWNYSTGESFLVGALLEGATHKPLATYLSETLWSRLGMEQDATWWLESPGGMGLAGSGLGATLRDYGRFGLFVQQDGVLDGQRIVPEGWFREAGSAHLIGGKSVDYGYLWWPIPAGDPIHQSAFQAVGIFGQHLYISLAEKLVIVVLSARPKPDSSAHILDDASFFAAVATSLH
;
A
#
# COMPACT_ATOMS: atom_id res chain seq x y z
N MET A 1 -70.66 -41.08 43.76
CA MET A 1 -70.47 -40.47 42.46
C MET A 1 -69.20 -39.59 42.55
N PRO A 2 -68.10 -39.90 41.86
CA PRO A 2 -66.88 -39.09 41.92
C PRO A 2 -66.88 -38.13 40.72
N GLN A 3 -66.60 -36.84 41.05
CA GLN A 3 -66.36 -35.81 40.09
C GLN A 3 -65.01 -35.96 39.37
N LYS A 4 -65.03 -35.96 38.03
CA LYS A 4 -63.83 -35.92 37.18
C LYS A 4 -63.24 -34.51 37.13
N PHE A 5 -62.01 -34.33 37.57
CA PHE A 5 -61.22 -33.12 37.31
C PHE A 5 -60.68 -33.19 35.87
N GLN A 6 -61.02 -32.22 35.01
CA GLN A 6 -60.37 -31.98 33.73
C GLN A 6 -59.12 -31.11 33.96
N ILE A 7 -57.97 -31.65 33.64
CA ILE A 7 -56.72 -30.87 33.59
C ILE A 7 -56.59 -30.32 32.16
N THR A 8 -56.74 -29.01 32.06
CA THR A 8 -56.54 -28.28 30.79
C THR A 8 -55.06 -28.12 30.49
N ASN A 9 -54.62 -28.65 29.33
CA ASN A 9 -53.27 -28.50 28.76
C ASN A 9 -53.02 -27.05 28.28
N SER A 10 -52.49 -26.21 29.15
CA SER A 10 -52.11 -24.80 28.74
C SER A 10 -50.63 -24.49 28.85
N HIS A 11 -49.78 -25.47 29.20
CA HIS A 11 -48.34 -25.17 29.39
C HIS A 11 -47.40 -25.46 28.19
N TRP A 12 -47.88 -26.16 27.16
CA TRP A 12 -47.04 -26.54 26.01
C TRP A 12 -46.90 -25.43 24.94
N GLN A 13 -47.89 -24.56 24.78
CA GLN A 13 -47.84 -23.51 23.75
C GLN A 13 -46.90 -22.35 24.09
N ARG A 14 -46.55 -22.10 25.38
CA ARG A 14 -45.62 -21.03 25.77
C ARG A 14 -44.16 -21.38 25.57
N SER A 15 -43.82 -22.66 25.64
CA SER A 15 -42.42 -23.11 25.46
C SER A 15 -42.00 -23.08 23.99
N GLU A 16 -42.89 -23.43 23.06
CA GLU A 16 -42.57 -23.37 21.63
C GLU A 16 -42.43 -21.99 21.08
N ILE A 17 -43.16 -20.98 21.59
CA ILE A 17 -43.05 -19.59 21.20
C ILE A 17 -41.71 -19.00 21.66
N ILE A 18 -41.22 -19.36 22.86
CA ILE A 18 -39.96 -18.85 23.40
C ILE A 18 -38.78 -19.50 22.65
N VAL A 19 -38.83 -20.77 22.30
CA VAL A 19 -37.79 -21.46 21.51
C VAL A 19 -37.75 -20.90 20.08
N ALA A 20 -38.90 -20.65 19.45
CA ALA A 20 -38.97 -20.03 18.11
C ALA A 20 -38.44 -18.58 18.11
N LEU A 21 -38.68 -17.80 19.16
CA LEU A 21 -38.15 -16.43 19.27
C LEU A 21 -36.62 -16.40 19.50
N VAL A 22 -36.09 -17.34 20.27
CA VAL A 22 -34.63 -17.49 20.51
C VAL A 22 -33.92 -17.96 19.25
N LEU A 23 -34.51 -18.90 18.49
CA LEU A 23 -33.96 -19.35 17.20
C LEU A 23 -34.05 -18.29 16.11
N ALA A 24 -35.07 -17.43 16.10
CA ALA A 24 -35.18 -16.31 15.14
C ALA A 24 -34.16 -15.21 15.43
N LEU A 25 -33.79 -14.97 16.69
CA LEU A 25 -32.74 -14.03 17.08
C LEU A 25 -31.32 -14.55 16.73
N CYS A 26 -31.12 -15.86 16.74
CA CYS A 26 -29.84 -16.46 16.33
C CYS A 26 -29.63 -16.50 14.80
N ASN A 27 -30.69 -16.30 14.00
CA ASN A 27 -30.62 -16.26 12.54
C ASN A 27 -30.77 -14.85 11.95
N ALA A 28 -30.80 -13.81 12.77
CA ALA A 28 -30.70 -12.44 12.25
C ALA A 28 -29.31 -12.25 11.62
N PRO A 29 -29.20 -11.84 10.35
CA PRO A 29 -27.90 -11.51 9.79
C PRO A 29 -27.23 -10.48 10.70
N ALA A 30 -25.95 -10.70 11.02
CA ALA A 30 -25.20 -9.71 11.77
C ALA A 30 -25.35 -8.35 11.07
N PRO A 31 -25.55 -7.25 11.83
CA PRO A 31 -25.66 -5.94 11.20
C PRO A 31 -24.42 -5.71 10.33
N ALA A 32 -24.63 -5.24 9.10
CA ALA A 32 -23.52 -4.92 8.19
C ALA A 32 -22.56 -4.00 8.94
N GLN A 33 -21.28 -4.39 8.99
CA GLN A 33 -20.27 -3.61 9.70
C GLN A 33 -20.20 -2.21 9.07
N GLN A 34 -20.31 -1.16 9.89
CA GLN A 34 -20.28 0.22 9.40
C GLN A 34 -18.92 0.52 8.78
N ARG A 35 -18.90 1.12 7.60
CA ARG A 35 -17.69 1.56 6.88
C ARG A 35 -17.62 3.07 6.80
N ALA A 36 -16.41 3.59 6.73
CA ALA A 36 -16.15 5.01 6.53
C ALA A 36 -16.23 5.38 5.04
N GLY A 37 -16.66 6.58 4.74
CA GLY A 37 -16.48 7.18 3.42
C GLY A 37 -15.04 7.71 3.23
N ALA A 38 -14.63 7.93 1.99
CA ALA A 38 -13.26 8.34 1.67
C ALA A 38 -12.83 9.64 2.39
N ARG A 39 -13.71 10.64 2.54
CA ARG A 39 -13.38 11.86 3.31
C ARG A 39 -13.04 11.55 4.75
N GLN A 40 -13.82 10.67 5.39
CA GLN A 40 -13.60 10.28 6.79
C GLN A 40 -12.28 9.52 6.97
N VAL A 41 -11.89 8.68 5.99
CA VAL A 41 -10.57 8.02 5.96
C VAL A 41 -9.46 9.06 6.01
N PHE A 42 -9.45 10.02 5.08
CA PHE A 42 -8.39 11.03 5.02
C PHE A 42 -8.44 12.07 6.15
N ASP A 43 -9.59 12.26 6.81
CA ASP A 43 -9.69 13.03 8.04
C ASP A 43 -9.07 12.30 9.26
N GLY A 44 -8.78 11.00 9.15
CA GLY A 44 -8.33 10.17 10.27
C GLY A 44 -9.35 10.13 11.40
N LYS A 45 -10.65 10.06 11.05
CA LYS A 45 -11.78 10.08 12.00
C LYS A 45 -12.56 8.79 11.97
N MET A 46 -11.86 7.68 12.13
CA MET A 46 -12.46 6.35 12.18
C MET A 46 -12.29 5.75 13.58
N LEU A 47 -13.33 5.07 14.06
CA LEU A 47 -13.21 4.18 15.21
C LEU A 47 -12.53 2.87 14.74
N PRO A 48 -11.89 2.13 15.65
CA PRO A 48 -11.10 0.95 15.29
C PRO A 48 -11.81 -0.06 14.39
N GLU A 49 -13.04 -0.43 14.75
CA GLU A 49 -13.81 -1.44 14.01
C GLU A 49 -14.24 -0.93 12.62
N VAL A 50 -14.59 0.37 12.55
CA VAL A 50 -14.96 1.03 11.28
C VAL A 50 -13.75 1.11 10.35
N GLU A 51 -12.56 1.36 10.90
CA GLU A 51 -11.32 1.46 10.13
C GLU A 51 -10.94 0.12 9.52
N VAL A 52 -10.93 -0.94 10.32
CA VAL A 52 -10.64 -2.30 9.85
C VAL A 52 -11.62 -2.71 8.76
N ALA A 53 -12.93 -2.59 9.00
CA ALA A 53 -13.96 -2.92 8.01
C ALA A 53 -13.84 -2.11 6.72
N THR A 54 -13.41 -0.84 6.82
CA THR A 54 -13.19 0.02 5.66
C THR A 54 -11.96 -0.42 4.87
N PHE A 55 -10.90 -0.86 5.54
CA PHE A 55 -9.67 -1.30 4.87
C PHE A 55 -9.84 -2.68 4.23
N GLU A 56 -10.56 -3.61 4.85
CA GLU A 56 -10.89 -4.91 4.26
C GLU A 56 -11.71 -4.79 2.96
N GLU A 57 -12.52 -3.75 2.85
CA GLU A 57 -13.34 -3.46 1.67
C GLU A 57 -12.95 -2.13 1.00
N SER A 58 -11.66 -1.81 0.99
CA SER A 58 -11.14 -0.55 0.45
C SER A 58 -11.44 -0.34 -1.04
N ASP A 59 -11.73 -1.39 -1.78
CA ASP A 59 -12.21 -1.34 -3.17
C ASP A 59 -13.62 -0.76 -3.32
N ALA A 60 -14.38 -0.62 -2.21
CA ALA A 60 -15.65 0.09 -2.20
C ALA A 60 -15.52 1.63 -2.09
N LEU A 61 -14.31 2.16 -1.78
CA LEU A 61 -14.09 3.60 -1.63
C LEU A 61 -14.09 4.36 -2.97
N PHE A 62 -13.64 3.70 -4.03
CA PHE A 62 -13.46 4.29 -5.36
C PHE A 62 -13.68 3.22 -6.45
N PRO A 63 -13.94 3.62 -7.71
CA PRO A 63 -13.88 2.70 -8.83
C PRO A 63 -12.54 1.97 -8.88
N VAL A 64 -12.56 0.69 -9.27
CA VAL A 64 -11.35 -0.15 -9.34
C VAL A 64 -11.25 -0.87 -10.68
N ASN A 65 -10.01 -1.16 -11.08
CA ASN A 65 -9.70 -2.23 -12.01
C ASN A 65 -9.17 -3.43 -11.23
N ILE A 66 -9.55 -4.62 -11.67
CA ILE A 66 -8.95 -5.87 -11.19
C ILE A 66 -7.57 -6.01 -11.84
N VAL A 67 -6.59 -6.44 -11.04
CA VAL A 67 -5.27 -6.90 -11.48
C VAL A 67 -5.29 -8.43 -11.45
N PRO A 68 -5.62 -9.09 -12.57
CA PRO A 68 -5.78 -10.54 -12.57
C PRO A 68 -4.46 -11.25 -12.28
N ARG A 69 -4.50 -12.22 -11.39
CA ARG A 69 -3.45 -13.23 -11.31
C ARG A 69 -3.64 -14.25 -12.42
N LYS A 70 -2.55 -14.85 -12.89
CA LYS A 70 -2.58 -15.96 -13.86
C LYS A 70 -1.50 -16.99 -13.51
N GLY A 71 -1.69 -18.21 -13.95
CA GLY A 71 -0.72 -19.26 -13.74
C GLY A 71 -0.71 -19.85 -12.31
N PRO A 72 0.27 -20.70 -12.01
CA PRO A 72 0.41 -21.34 -10.70
C PRO A 72 0.87 -20.35 -9.63
N VAL A 73 0.41 -20.57 -8.41
CA VAL A 73 0.89 -19.82 -7.24
C VAL A 73 2.34 -20.22 -6.94
N ARG A 74 3.20 -19.21 -6.73
CA ARG A 74 4.56 -19.46 -6.26
C ARG A 74 4.53 -19.60 -4.73
N PRO A 75 4.88 -20.78 -4.20
CA PRO A 75 4.80 -21.02 -2.76
C PRO A 75 5.81 -20.15 -1.99
N LEU A 76 5.42 -19.75 -0.79
CA LEU A 76 6.32 -19.16 0.22
C LEU A 76 6.61 -20.26 1.26
N PRO A 77 7.74 -20.99 1.15
CA PRO A 77 8.02 -22.12 2.03
C PRO A 77 8.34 -21.64 3.45
N PRO A 78 7.93 -22.39 4.50
CA PRO A 78 8.33 -22.07 5.86
C PRO A 78 9.83 -22.25 6.07
N ALA A 79 10.43 -21.39 6.90
CA ALA A 79 11.78 -21.56 7.38
C ALA A 79 11.85 -22.60 8.51
N ALA A 80 13.01 -23.25 8.68
CA ALA A 80 13.26 -24.12 9.83
C ALA A 80 13.36 -23.31 11.13
N THR A 81 14.04 -22.16 11.08
CA THR A 81 14.11 -21.21 12.19
C THR A 81 12.92 -20.26 12.13
N LYS A 82 12.28 -20.03 13.26
CA LYS A 82 11.18 -19.07 13.42
C LYS A 82 11.65 -17.87 14.23
N LEU A 83 11.06 -16.73 13.96
CA LEU A 83 11.22 -15.54 14.80
C LEU A 83 10.65 -15.85 16.19
N LYS A 84 11.47 -15.69 17.25
CA LYS A 84 11.09 -15.94 18.65
C LYS A 84 11.73 -14.90 19.55
N ASP A 85 11.08 -14.65 20.69
CA ASP A 85 11.60 -13.85 21.80
C ASP A 85 12.17 -12.49 21.38
N LEU A 86 11.55 -11.88 20.35
CA LEU A 86 11.98 -10.59 19.82
C LEU A 86 11.83 -9.50 20.89
N ARG A 87 12.90 -8.74 21.12
CA ARG A 87 12.90 -7.55 21.98
C ARG A 87 13.54 -6.39 21.24
N PHE A 88 12.95 -5.20 21.37
CA PHE A 88 13.48 -3.97 20.79
C PHE A 88 13.23 -2.78 21.71
N LYS A 89 13.88 -1.65 21.43
CA LYS A 89 13.72 -0.41 22.20
C LYS A 89 12.96 0.60 21.36
N SER A 90 11.98 1.27 22.00
CA SER A 90 11.32 2.44 21.45
C SER A 90 11.18 3.46 22.59
N GLU A 91 11.56 4.72 22.34
CA GLU A 91 11.52 5.82 23.32
C GLU A 91 12.16 5.45 24.68
N GLY A 92 13.25 4.66 24.67
CA GLY A 92 13.98 4.25 25.87
C GLY A 92 13.38 3.07 26.64
N HIS A 93 12.20 2.57 26.28
CA HIS A 93 11.56 1.39 26.86
C HIS A 93 11.80 0.14 26.01
N THR A 94 11.74 -1.03 26.64
CA THR A 94 11.89 -2.33 25.95
C THR A 94 10.53 -2.94 25.74
N PHE A 95 10.28 -3.35 24.49
CA PHE A 95 9.02 -3.94 24.03
C PHE A 95 9.31 -5.31 23.39
N ASP A 96 8.25 -6.11 23.24
CA ASP A 96 8.33 -7.37 22.52
C ASP A 96 7.48 -7.35 21.23
N LEU A 97 7.41 -8.51 20.55
CA LEU A 97 6.64 -8.64 19.32
C LEU A 97 5.14 -8.38 19.54
N PHE A 98 4.58 -8.88 20.65
CA PHE A 98 3.17 -8.65 20.96
C PHE A 98 2.87 -7.17 21.17
N ASP A 99 3.75 -6.47 21.89
CA ASP A 99 3.64 -5.02 22.07
C ASP A 99 3.62 -4.29 20.73
N TYR A 100 4.50 -4.68 19.79
CA TYR A 100 4.52 -4.08 18.45
C TYR A 100 3.21 -4.30 17.70
N LEU A 101 2.69 -5.52 17.69
CA LEU A 101 1.41 -5.85 17.05
C LEU A 101 0.26 -5.02 17.65
N ALA A 102 0.22 -4.94 18.98
CA ALA A 102 -0.86 -4.25 19.70
C ALA A 102 -0.81 -2.73 19.55
N TYR A 103 0.34 -2.08 19.88
CA TYR A 103 0.46 -0.62 19.84
C TYR A 103 0.37 -0.06 18.43
N ASN A 104 0.96 -0.75 17.44
CA ASN A 104 0.93 -0.32 16.04
C ASN A 104 -0.33 -0.79 15.29
N ARG A 105 -1.28 -1.45 16.00
CA ARG A 105 -2.55 -1.95 15.45
C ARG A 105 -2.31 -2.72 14.16
N VAL A 106 -1.37 -3.66 14.21
CA VAL A 106 -1.00 -4.48 13.07
C VAL A 106 -2.14 -5.44 12.73
N ALA A 107 -2.61 -5.39 11.49
CA ALA A 107 -3.62 -6.29 10.95
C ALA A 107 -2.99 -7.57 10.39
N ALA A 108 -1.77 -7.45 9.84
CA ALA A 108 -1.02 -8.61 9.37
C ALA A 108 0.49 -8.30 9.30
N LEU A 109 1.31 -9.29 9.65
CA LEU A 109 2.78 -9.21 9.63
C LEU A 109 3.38 -10.44 8.94
N LEU A 110 4.25 -10.20 7.96
CA LEU A 110 5.01 -11.25 7.28
C LEU A 110 6.50 -10.92 7.33
N VAL A 111 7.31 -11.88 7.75
CA VAL A 111 8.78 -11.79 7.70
C VAL A 111 9.34 -12.92 6.87
N LEU A 112 10.08 -12.56 5.81
CA LEU A 112 10.75 -13.50 4.90
C LEU A 112 12.25 -13.34 5.01
N LYS A 113 12.96 -14.38 5.35
CA LYS A 113 14.45 -14.45 5.37
C LYS A 113 14.92 -15.50 4.36
N ASN A 114 15.80 -15.10 3.44
CA ASN A 114 16.29 -15.98 2.38
C ASN A 114 15.14 -16.63 1.56
N GLY A 115 14.07 -15.88 1.30
CA GLY A 115 12.91 -16.36 0.55
C GLY A 115 11.98 -17.30 1.30
N LYS A 116 12.17 -17.50 2.63
CA LYS A 116 11.37 -18.40 3.46
C LYS A 116 10.65 -17.64 4.56
N VAL A 117 9.42 -18.10 4.90
CA VAL A 117 8.60 -17.52 5.97
C VAL A 117 9.19 -17.87 7.34
N VAL A 118 9.72 -16.88 8.06
CA VAL A 118 10.15 -17.00 9.45
C VAL A 118 9.10 -16.57 10.45
N PHE A 119 8.18 -15.68 10.03
CA PHE A 119 7.01 -15.26 10.80
C PHE A 119 5.88 -14.85 9.85
N GLU A 120 4.66 -15.19 10.23
CA GLU A 120 3.43 -14.79 9.55
C GLU A 120 2.30 -14.81 10.56
N ASP A 121 1.57 -13.70 10.68
CA ASP A 121 0.46 -13.56 11.60
C ASP A 121 -0.61 -12.63 11.04
N TYR A 122 -1.86 -12.84 11.50
CA TYR A 122 -3.05 -12.12 11.06
C TYR A 122 -3.87 -11.74 12.30
N GLU A 123 -4.08 -10.44 12.48
CA GLU A 123 -4.76 -9.87 13.63
C GLU A 123 -5.99 -9.05 13.19
N LEU A 124 -6.70 -8.48 14.13
CA LEU A 124 -7.87 -7.62 13.90
C LEU A 124 -8.98 -8.26 13.05
N GLY A 125 -9.07 -9.60 13.04
CA GLY A 125 -10.05 -10.34 12.25
C GLY A 125 -9.65 -10.61 10.80
N THR A 126 -8.47 -10.18 10.37
CA THR A 126 -7.96 -10.43 9.02
C THR A 126 -7.51 -11.88 8.83
N GLY A 127 -7.20 -12.26 7.60
CA GLY A 127 -6.74 -13.60 7.27
C GLY A 127 -5.95 -13.64 5.95
N PRO A 128 -5.48 -14.84 5.54
CA PRO A 128 -4.60 -14.99 4.38
C PRO A 128 -5.21 -14.54 3.05
N HIS A 129 -6.52 -14.40 2.99
CA HIS A 129 -7.25 -13.96 1.79
C HIS A 129 -7.75 -12.52 1.87
N THR A 130 -7.54 -11.85 2.99
CA THR A 130 -7.92 -10.45 3.17
C THR A 130 -7.05 -9.56 2.28
N ARG A 131 -7.68 -8.81 1.37
CA ARG A 131 -7.00 -7.72 0.66
C ARG A 131 -6.95 -6.51 1.58
N TRP A 132 -5.80 -5.87 1.64
CA TRP A 132 -5.56 -4.68 2.44
C TRP A 132 -5.01 -3.54 1.57
N PRO A 133 -5.43 -2.29 1.78
CA PRO A 133 -5.00 -1.18 0.94
C PRO A 133 -3.52 -0.86 1.18
N SER A 134 -2.79 -0.74 0.09
CA SER A 134 -1.37 -0.36 0.10
C SER A 134 -1.12 1.07 0.53
N PHE A 135 -2.11 1.93 0.31
CA PHE A 135 -1.88 3.37 0.27
C PHE A 135 -0.62 3.69 -0.55
N SER A 136 0.33 4.46 0.01
CA SER A 136 1.50 4.90 -0.76
C SER A 136 2.54 3.82 -1.09
N ILE A 137 2.43 2.57 -0.58
CA ILE A 137 3.23 1.45 -1.11
C ILE A 137 3.00 1.27 -2.62
N ALA A 138 1.80 1.61 -3.14
CA ALA A 138 1.51 1.60 -4.57
C ALA A 138 2.51 2.41 -5.42
N LYS A 139 3.09 3.49 -4.88
CA LYS A 139 4.11 4.30 -5.55
C LYS A 139 5.33 3.47 -5.93
N SER A 140 5.75 2.57 -5.05
CA SER A 140 6.91 1.71 -5.27
C SER A 140 6.63 0.61 -6.31
N PHE A 141 5.39 0.11 -6.38
CA PHE A 141 4.95 -0.73 -7.50
C PHE A 141 4.99 0.04 -8.83
N SER A 142 4.50 1.27 -8.83
CA SER A 142 4.49 2.12 -10.04
C SER A 142 5.89 2.49 -10.50
N SER A 143 6.82 2.80 -9.58
CA SER A 143 8.24 2.96 -9.88
C SER A 143 8.82 1.73 -10.55
N THR A 144 8.51 0.56 -10.01
CA THR A 144 8.96 -0.73 -10.58
C THR A 144 8.42 -0.93 -12.00
N LEU A 145 7.17 -0.53 -12.26
CA LEU A 145 6.59 -0.57 -13.61
C LEU A 145 7.26 0.42 -14.57
N VAL A 146 7.70 1.59 -14.10
CA VAL A 146 8.53 2.51 -14.90
C VAL A 146 9.87 1.87 -15.25
N GLY A 147 10.52 1.21 -14.29
CA GLY A 147 11.73 0.43 -14.54
C GLY A 147 11.50 -0.68 -15.57
N ALA A 148 10.38 -1.38 -15.50
CA ALA A 148 10.02 -2.41 -16.48
C ALA A 148 9.74 -1.82 -17.88
N ALA A 149 9.06 -0.68 -17.96
CA ALA A 149 8.82 0.00 -19.23
C ALA A 149 10.12 0.50 -19.86
N LEU A 150 11.08 0.95 -19.06
CA LEU A 150 12.43 1.30 -19.50
C LEU A 150 13.18 0.07 -20.02
N GLN A 151 13.14 -1.05 -19.31
CA GLN A 151 13.75 -2.33 -19.70
C GLN A 151 13.15 -2.88 -21.02
N GLN A 152 11.86 -2.64 -21.25
CA GLN A 152 11.15 -3.04 -22.45
C GLN A 152 11.32 -2.06 -23.64
N GLY A 153 11.99 -0.92 -23.43
CA GLY A 153 12.15 0.13 -24.45
C GLY A 153 10.89 0.94 -24.74
N LEU A 154 9.83 0.81 -23.91
CA LEU A 154 8.60 1.61 -24.02
C LEU A 154 8.81 3.03 -23.50
N ILE A 155 9.73 3.19 -22.58
CA ILE A 155 10.33 4.47 -22.15
C ILE A 155 11.78 4.44 -22.61
N SER A 156 12.24 5.51 -23.30
CA SER A 156 13.59 5.52 -23.89
C SER A 156 14.65 5.92 -22.86
N SER A 157 14.33 6.86 -21.95
CA SER A 157 15.23 7.37 -20.89
C SER A 157 14.43 7.94 -19.74
N LEU A 158 14.98 7.88 -18.52
CA LEU A 158 14.44 8.64 -17.38
C LEU A 158 14.58 10.16 -17.56
N ASP A 159 15.44 10.60 -18.47
CA ASP A 159 15.63 12.02 -18.77
C ASP A 159 14.68 12.51 -19.87
N ASP A 160 13.86 11.63 -20.44
CA ASP A 160 12.78 12.04 -21.35
C ASP A 160 11.81 13.00 -20.64
N PRO A 161 11.31 14.04 -21.33
CA PRO A 161 10.30 14.92 -20.78
C PRO A 161 8.99 14.15 -20.58
N LEU A 162 8.34 14.36 -19.43
CA LEU A 162 7.07 13.73 -19.09
C LEU A 162 5.99 14.00 -20.16
N THR A 163 6.01 15.20 -20.76
CA THR A 163 5.11 15.63 -21.83
C THR A 163 5.21 14.83 -23.12
N ARG A 164 6.26 14.02 -23.31
CA ARG A 164 6.38 13.07 -24.41
C ARG A 164 5.33 11.96 -24.33
N TYR A 165 5.07 11.48 -23.13
CA TYR A 165 4.15 10.37 -22.83
C TYR A 165 2.78 10.85 -22.33
N VAL A 166 2.72 12.07 -21.78
CA VAL A 166 1.51 12.71 -21.27
C VAL A 166 1.35 14.08 -21.96
N PRO A 167 0.91 14.11 -23.24
CA PRO A 167 0.83 15.36 -24.02
C PRO A 167 -0.08 16.44 -23.41
N GLN A 168 -1.02 16.05 -22.55
CA GLN A 168 -1.92 16.94 -21.83
C GLN A 168 -1.19 17.89 -20.87
N LEU A 169 0.06 17.59 -20.52
CA LEU A 169 0.89 18.40 -19.64
C LEU A 169 1.69 19.48 -20.38
N LYS A 170 1.63 19.54 -21.72
CA LYS A 170 2.33 20.57 -22.50
C LYS A 170 1.82 21.97 -22.17
N GLY A 171 2.76 22.92 -22.09
CA GLY A 171 2.48 24.32 -21.81
C GLY A 171 2.04 24.63 -20.40
N GLY A 172 2.08 23.67 -19.47
CA GLY A 172 1.67 23.84 -18.07
C GLY A 172 2.81 23.66 -17.06
N ALA A 173 2.43 23.33 -15.83
CA ALA A 173 3.38 23.23 -14.70
C ALA A 173 4.47 22.17 -14.92
N TYR A 174 4.21 21.15 -15.72
CA TYR A 174 5.13 20.04 -15.96
C TYR A 174 5.93 20.14 -17.26
N GLU A 175 5.86 21.27 -17.96
CA GLU A 175 6.71 21.50 -19.13
C GLU A 175 8.20 21.46 -18.73
N GLY A 176 9.01 20.64 -19.43
CA GLY A 176 10.43 20.45 -19.15
C GLY A 176 10.76 19.59 -17.91
N VAL A 177 9.75 19.02 -17.26
CA VAL A 177 9.95 18.06 -16.16
C VAL A 177 10.25 16.67 -16.75
N SER A 178 11.34 16.03 -16.30
CA SER A 178 11.71 14.68 -16.73
C SER A 178 10.99 13.60 -15.93
N ILE A 179 10.99 12.37 -16.44
CA ILE A 179 10.51 11.18 -15.70
C ILE A 179 11.32 11.01 -14.41
N ARG A 180 12.63 11.23 -14.44
CA ARG A 180 13.51 11.20 -13.25
C ARG A 180 13.01 12.17 -12.18
N ASN A 181 12.70 13.41 -12.56
CA ASN A 181 12.21 14.41 -11.62
C ASN A 181 10.90 13.97 -10.93
N ILE A 182 9.98 13.34 -11.67
CA ILE A 182 8.72 12.83 -11.11
C ILE A 182 8.98 11.68 -10.14
N LEU A 183 9.84 10.73 -10.50
CA LEU A 183 10.18 9.60 -9.63
C LEU A 183 10.87 10.04 -8.34
N GLN A 184 11.63 11.14 -8.40
CA GLN A 184 12.32 11.74 -7.26
C GLN A 184 11.44 12.76 -6.50
N MET A 185 10.20 13.02 -6.94
CA MET A 185 9.35 14.08 -6.37
C MET A 185 10.04 15.45 -6.35
N ALA A 186 10.67 15.80 -7.46
CA ALA A 186 11.48 16.99 -7.65
C ALA A 186 11.08 17.76 -8.93
N SER A 187 9.80 17.80 -9.28
CA SER A 187 9.31 18.55 -10.44
C SER A 187 9.48 20.06 -10.31
N GLY A 188 9.57 20.57 -9.08
CA GLY A 188 9.53 21.99 -8.78
C GLY A 188 8.12 22.60 -8.81
N VAL A 189 7.08 21.79 -8.93
CA VAL A 189 5.68 22.25 -8.85
C VAL A 189 5.29 22.37 -7.37
N LYS A 190 4.56 23.47 -7.03
CA LYS A 190 4.07 23.67 -5.67
C LYS A 190 3.01 22.63 -5.32
N TRP A 191 3.12 22.06 -4.13
CA TRP A 191 2.21 21.04 -3.66
C TRP A 191 2.08 21.05 -2.15
N ASP A 192 0.85 20.85 -1.65
CA ASP A 192 0.53 20.66 -0.23
C ASP A 192 -0.05 19.26 -0.02
N GLU A 193 0.75 18.39 0.63
CA GLU A 193 0.37 16.98 0.91
C GLU A 193 -0.46 16.82 2.20
N THR A 194 -0.83 17.87 2.92
CA THR A 194 -1.51 17.77 4.21
C THR A 194 -2.83 16.97 4.10
N TYR A 195 -2.88 15.77 4.68
CA TYR A 195 -4.02 14.86 4.55
C TYR A 195 -5.29 15.39 5.22
N THR A 196 -5.15 16.01 6.36
CA THR A 196 -6.27 16.44 7.23
C THR A 196 -6.76 17.87 6.97
N ASP A 197 -6.04 18.66 6.15
CA ASP A 197 -6.48 20.00 5.75
C ASP A 197 -7.34 19.96 4.47
N PRO A 198 -8.65 20.27 4.56
CA PRO A 198 -9.53 20.31 3.39
C PRO A 198 -9.10 21.26 2.27
N GLN A 199 -8.22 22.23 2.56
CA GLN A 199 -7.72 23.21 1.59
C GLN A 199 -6.43 22.76 0.90
N SER A 200 -5.79 21.69 1.37
CA SER A 200 -4.57 21.15 0.77
C SER A 200 -4.81 20.64 -0.65
N ASP A 201 -3.74 20.60 -1.46
CA ASP A 201 -3.81 20.03 -2.81
C ASP A 201 -4.14 18.55 -2.78
N ARG A 202 -3.62 17.82 -1.76
CA ARG A 202 -3.96 16.41 -1.54
C ARG A 202 -5.46 16.19 -1.37
N ARG A 203 -6.15 17.06 -0.63
CA ARG A 203 -7.59 16.97 -0.39
C ARG A 203 -8.41 17.42 -1.61
N LYS A 204 -7.93 18.39 -2.36
CA LYS A 204 -8.56 18.78 -3.65
C LYS A 204 -8.52 17.62 -4.65
N LEU A 205 -7.43 16.85 -4.73
CA LEU A 205 -7.40 15.64 -5.55
C LEU A 205 -8.40 14.58 -5.07
N LEU A 206 -8.60 14.42 -3.75
CA LEU A 206 -9.64 13.54 -3.22
C LEU A 206 -11.03 13.95 -3.71
N GLU A 207 -11.35 15.25 -3.70
CA GLU A 207 -12.63 15.72 -4.18
C GLU A 207 -12.82 15.51 -5.69
N LEU A 208 -11.75 15.65 -6.49
CA LEU A 208 -11.78 15.34 -7.92
C LEU A 208 -12.02 13.84 -8.16
N GLN A 209 -11.37 12.97 -7.38
CA GLN A 209 -11.58 11.53 -7.43
C GLN A 209 -13.01 11.14 -7.04
N LEU A 210 -13.57 11.78 -6.00
CA LEU A 210 -14.99 11.57 -5.60
C LEU A 210 -15.97 12.09 -6.67
N ALA A 211 -15.61 13.14 -7.38
CA ALA A 211 -16.40 13.64 -8.50
C ALA A 211 -16.34 12.74 -9.74
N GLN A 212 -15.41 11.78 -9.78
CA GLN A 212 -15.24 10.77 -10.84
C GLN A 212 -15.20 11.38 -12.27
N LYS A 213 -14.58 12.56 -12.40
CA LYS A 213 -14.48 13.26 -13.67
C LYS A 213 -13.20 12.89 -14.40
N PRO A 214 -13.27 12.22 -15.58
CA PRO A 214 -12.09 11.78 -16.31
C PRO A 214 -11.14 12.93 -16.67
N GLY A 215 -9.82 12.74 -16.45
CA GLY A 215 -8.78 13.70 -16.76
C GLY A 215 -8.69 14.91 -15.82
N ALA A 216 -9.55 14.98 -14.80
CA ALA A 216 -9.56 16.11 -13.86
C ALA A 216 -8.29 16.20 -13.03
N ILE A 217 -7.71 15.06 -12.63
CA ILE A 217 -6.45 15.00 -11.87
C ILE A 217 -5.29 15.55 -12.70
N VAL A 218 -5.11 15.07 -13.93
CA VAL A 218 -4.04 15.56 -14.83
C VAL A 218 -4.20 17.07 -15.09
N SER A 219 -5.44 17.52 -15.33
CA SER A 219 -5.73 18.94 -15.56
C SER A 219 -5.42 19.80 -14.32
N TYR A 220 -5.81 19.34 -13.12
CA TYR A 220 -5.52 20.01 -11.87
C TYR A 220 -4.02 20.14 -11.62
N MET A 221 -3.28 19.04 -11.75
CA MET A 221 -1.83 19.03 -11.56
C MET A 221 -1.13 19.98 -12.54
N ASN A 222 -1.56 20.01 -13.79
CA ASN A 222 -0.98 20.87 -14.82
C ASN A 222 -1.25 22.37 -14.61
N ALA A 223 -2.28 22.72 -13.84
CA ALA A 223 -2.64 24.11 -13.52
C ALA A 223 -1.97 24.65 -12.25
N LEU A 224 -1.24 23.82 -11.49
CA LEU A 224 -0.55 24.24 -10.28
C LEU A 224 0.60 25.21 -10.60
N PRO A 225 0.92 26.15 -9.69
CA PRO A 225 2.06 27.04 -9.88
C PRO A 225 3.39 26.30 -9.66
N ARG A 226 4.44 26.75 -10.31
CA ARG A 226 5.82 26.33 -10.00
C ARG A 226 6.34 27.04 -8.76
N ALA A 227 7.08 26.29 -7.92
CA ALA A 227 7.84 26.79 -6.78
C ALA A 227 9.35 26.85 -7.07
N GLY A 228 9.83 26.09 -8.08
CA GLY A 228 11.25 26.02 -8.45
C GLY A 228 11.47 25.40 -9.83
N ALA A 229 12.72 25.35 -10.26
CA ALA A 229 13.10 24.61 -11.45
C ALA A 229 13.01 23.09 -11.22
N PRO A 230 12.75 22.26 -12.25
CA PRO A 230 12.81 20.81 -12.12
C PRO A 230 14.19 20.37 -11.57
N GLY A 231 14.18 19.45 -10.63
CA GLY A 231 15.38 18.93 -9.96
C GLY A 231 15.97 19.83 -8.86
N SER A 232 15.37 21.00 -8.59
CA SER A 232 15.93 21.97 -7.62
C SER A 232 15.37 21.85 -6.20
N VAL A 233 14.15 21.32 -6.04
CA VAL A 233 13.46 21.22 -4.74
C VAL A 233 12.76 19.88 -4.66
N TRP A 234 12.98 19.18 -3.56
CA TRP A 234 12.21 17.99 -3.22
C TRP A 234 10.92 18.38 -2.49
N ASN A 235 9.80 17.77 -2.90
CA ASN A 235 8.53 17.97 -2.23
C ASN A 235 7.66 16.72 -2.45
N TYR A 236 7.43 15.94 -1.39
CA TYR A 236 6.60 14.74 -1.49
C TYR A 236 5.21 15.08 -2.03
N SER A 237 4.82 14.42 -3.13
CA SER A 237 3.58 14.71 -3.83
C SER A 237 2.87 13.44 -4.30
N THR A 238 1.72 13.15 -3.68
CA THR A 238 0.83 12.10 -4.19
C THR A 238 0.30 12.44 -5.58
N GLY A 239 0.10 13.74 -5.88
CA GLY A 239 -0.32 14.17 -7.21
C GLY A 239 0.69 13.80 -8.30
N GLU A 240 1.99 13.98 -8.05
CA GLU A 240 3.04 13.55 -9.00
C GLU A 240 3.03 12.04 -9.22
N SER A 241 2.81 11.26 -8.18
CA SER A 241 2.69 9.82 -8.35
C SER A 241 1.44 9.40 -9.14
N PHE A 242 0.37 10.19 -9.13
CA PHE A 242 -0.77 9.94 -10.04
C PHE A 242 -0.39 10.22 -11.50
N LEU A 243 0.47 11.21 -11.76
CA LEU A 243 1.00 11.44 -13.10
C LEU A 243 1.90 10.30 -13.59
N VAL A 244 2.51 9.50 -12.69
CA VAL A 244 3.19 8.25 -13.07
C VAL A 244 2.19 7.24 -13.66
N GLY A 245 0.95 7.24 -13.22
CA GLY A 245 -0.13 6.45 -13.85
C GLY A 245 -0.38 6.89 -15.29
N ALA A 246 -0.55 8.19 -15.51
CA ALA A 246 -0.70 8.76 -16.85
C ALA A 246 0.52 8.48 -17.75
N LEU A 247 1.75 8.58 -17.20
CA LEU A 247 2.99 8.22 -17.88
C LEU A 247 2.98 6.76 -18.35
N LEU A 248 2.67 5.83 -17.44
CA LEU A 248 2.65 4.40 -17.74
C LEU A 248 1.58 4.05 -18.77
N GLU A 249 0.38 4.58 -18.64
CA GLU A 249 -0.70 4.36 -19.61
C GLU A 249 -0.34 4.99 -20.99
N GLY A 250 0.27 6.18 -21.01
CA GLY A 250 0.74 6.82 -22.22
C GLY A 250 1.89 6.08 -22.92
N ALA A 251 2.83 5.53 -22.16
CA ALA A 251 3.99 4.79 -22.68
C ALA A 251 3.62 3.37 -23.16
N THR A 252 2.71 2.70 -22.45
CA THR A 252 2.36 1.30 -22.69
C THR A 252 1.11 1.10 -23.53
N HIS A 253 0.28 2.14 -23.66
CA HIS A 253 -1.07 2.09 -24.26
C HIS A 253 -1.98 1.04 -23.60
N LYS A 254 -1.78 0.79 -22.30
CA LYS A 254 -2.56 -0.16 -21.49
C LYS A 254 -3.00 0.47 -20.20
N PRO A 255 -4.19 0.11 -19.66
CA PRO A 255 -4.56 0.46 -18.29
C PRO A 255 -3.49 -0.04 -17.30
N LEU A 256 -3.21 0.76 -16.27
CA LEU A 256 -2.18 0.46 -15.26
C LEU A 256 -2.32 -0.95 -14.66
N ALA A 257 -3.54 -1.35 -14.30
CA ALA A 257 -3.81 -2.69 -13.74
C ALA A 257 -3.49 -3.82 -14.73
N THR A 258 -3.77 -3.63 -16.01
CA THR A 258 -3.44 -4.59 -17.08
C THR A 258 -1.92 -4.71 -17.23
N TYR A 259 -1.22 -3.58 -17.26
CA TYR A 259 0.23 -3.58 -17.38
C TYR A 259 0.91 -4.22 -16.17
N LEU A 260 0.43 -3.95 -14.94
CA LEU A 260 0.90 -4.63 -13.73
C LEU A 260 0.66 -6.14 -13.81
N SER A 261 -0.54 -6.58 -14.23
CA SER A 261 -0.87 -7.99 -14.34
C SER A 261 0.08 -8.73 -15.29
N GLU A 262 0.30 -8.19 -16.49
CA GLU A 262 1.12 -8.83 -17.52
C GLU A 262 2.62 -8.80 -17.19
N THR A 263 3.09 -7.73 -16.57
CA THR A 263 4.52 -7.51 -16.31
C THR A 263 5.00 -8.20 -15.04
N LEU A 264 4.20 -8.14 -13.96
CA LEU A 264 4.61 -8.60 -12.63
C LEU A 264 3.61 -9.60 -12.02
N TRP A 265 2.34 -9.22 -11.85
CA TRP A 265 1.39 -9.92 -10.99
C TRP A 265 1.21 -11.38 -11.37
N SER A 266 0.95 -11.63 -12.66
CA SER A 266 0.80 -12.99 -13.18
C SER A 266 2.10 -13.80 -13.16
N ARG A 267 3.26 -13.14 -13.26
CA ARG A 267 4.57 -13.80 -13.34
C ARG A 267 5.17 -14.10 -11.99
N LEU A 268 4.82 -13.30 -10.96
CA LEU A 268 5.28 -13.51 -9.59
C LEU A 268 4.55 -14.65 -8.89
N GLY A 269 3.51 -15.24 -9.51
CA GLY A 269 2.75 -16.33 -8.93
C GLY A 269 1.95 -15.91 -7.72
N MET A 270 1.23 -14.80 -7.83
CA MET A 270 0.38 -14.24 -6.78
C MET A 270 -0.76 -15.20 -6.42
N GLU A 271 -1.23 -15.16 -5.17
CA GLU A 271 -2.31 -16.01 -4.68
C GLU A 271 -3.68 -15.50 -5.06
N GLN A 272 -3.86 -14.18 -5.08
CA GLN A 272 -5.14 -13.53 -5.32
C GLN A 272 -5.04 -12.48 -6.42
N ASP A 273 -6.18 -12.17 -7.03
CA ASP A 273 -6.32 -10.96 -7.82
C ASP A 273 -6.17 -9.74 -6.89
N ALA A 274 -5.46 -8.72 -7.36
CA ALA A 274 -5.43 -7.43 -6.67
C ALA A 274 -6.49 -6.48 -7.27
N THR A 275 -6.72 -5.37 -6.57
CA THR A 275 -7.54 -4.25 -7.06
C THR A 275 -6.68 -3.00 -7.16
N TRP A 276 -6.99 -2.10 -8.10
CA TRP A 276 -6.35 -0.79 -8.20
C TRP A 276 -7.37 0.32 -8.39
N TRP A 277 -7.33 1.35 -7.55
CA TRP A 277 -8.24 2.49 -7.62
C TRP A 277 -8.04 3.28 -8.91
N LEU A 278 -9.16 3.79 -9.41
CA LEU A 278 -9.24 4.64 -10.59
C LEU A 278 -9.65 6.07 -10.22
N GLU A 279 -9.30 7.02 -11.07
CA GLU A 279 -9.81 8.40 -11.03
C GLU A 279 -11.33 8.45 -11.22
N SER A 280 -11.84 7.60 -12.13
CA SER A 280 -13.24 7.48 -12.48
C SER A 280 -13.50 6.09 -13.12
N PRO A 281 -14.73 5.65 -13.29
CA PRO A 281 -15.02 4.40 -14.02
C PRO A 281 -14.38 4.39 -15.41
N GLY A 282 -13.48 3.43 -15.67
CA GLY A 282 -12.72 3.34 -16.91
C GLY A 282 -11.66 4.43 -17.11
N GLY A 283 -11.40 5.26 -16.10
CA GLY A 283 -10.38 6.30 -16.11
C GLY A 283 -8.99 5.79 -15.72
N MET A 284 -8.08 6.73 -15.54
CA MET A 284 -6.68 6.50 -15.20
C MET A 284 -6.52 5.76 -13.87
N GLY A 285 -5.59 4.80 -13.81
CA GLY A 285 -5.17 4.14 -12.58
C GLY A 285 -4.36 5.08 -11.69
N LEU A 286 -4.69 5.14 -10.38
CA LEU A 286 -4.05 6.02 -9.41
C LEU A 286 -2.72 5.42 -8.91
N ALA A 287 -1.64 5.66 -9.64
CA ALA A 287 -0.34 5.04 -9.40
C ALA A 287 0.29 5.34 -8.02
N GLY A 288 -0.21 6.33 -7.31
CA GLY A 288 0.30 6.74 -6.00
C GLY A 288 -0.42 6.14 -4.79
N SER A 289 -1.53 5.43 -5.00
CA SER A 289 -2.29 4.76 -3.95
C SER A 289 -3.30 3.77 -4.55
N GLY A 290 -3.97 3.00 -3.69
CA GLY A 290 -5.15 2.24 -4.13
C GLY A 290 -4.90 0.84 -4.66
N LEU A 291 -3.69 0.30 -4.55
CA LEU A 291 -3.47 -1.13 -4.73
C LEU A 291 -3.99 -1.87 -3.48
N GLY A 292 -4.94 -2.78 -3.66
CA GLY A 292 -5.42 -3.69 -2.64
C GLY A 292 -4.90 -5.11 -2.90
N ALA A 293 -4.13 -5.68 -1.98
CA ALA A 293 -3.53 -7.00 -2.14
C ALA A 293 -3.45 -7.77 -0.81
N THR A 294 -3.18 -9.08 -0.87
CA THR A 294 -2.97 -9.89 0.32
C THR A 294 -1.56 -9.71 0.90
N LEU A 295 -1.39 -10.00 2.19
CA LEU A 295 -0.10 -9.95 2.88
C LEU A 295 0.99 -10.72 2.12
N ARG A 296 0.70 -11.95 1.72
CA ARG A 296 1.64 -12.81 1.00
C ARG A 296 1.99 -12.30 -0.38
N ASP A 297 1.05 -11.62 -1.05
CA ASP A 297 1.31 -11.06 -2.39
C ASP A 297 2.20 -9.81 -2.32
N TYR A 298 2.06 -8.97 -1.27
CA TYR A 298 3.07 -7.95 -0.95
C TYR A 298 4.45 -8.58 -0.68
N GLY A 299 4.48 -9.71 0.05
CA GLY A 299 5.72 -10.45 0.31
C GLY A 299 6.40 -10.96 -0.96
N ARG A 300 5.64 -11.50 -1.93
CA ARG A 300 6.19 -11.96 -3.25
C ARG A 300 6.77 -10.80 -4.04
N PHE A 301 6.10 -9.66 -4.05
CA PHE A 301 6.67 -8.45 -4.65
C PHE A 301 7.96 -8.03 -3.93
N GLY A 302 7.99 -8.06 -2.58
CA GLY A 302 9.19 -7.79 -1.81
C GLY A 302 10.36 -8.72 -2.16
N LEU A 303 10.11 -10.02 -2.36
CA LEU A 303 11.15 -10.97 -2.80
C LEU A 303 11.66 -10.66 -4.21
N PHE A 304 10.80 -10.25 -5.13
CA PHE A 304 11.20 -9.82 -6.47
C PHE A 304 12.13 -8.60 -6.40
N VAL A 305 11.79 -7.62 -5.56
CA VAL A 305 12.63 -6.44 -5.31
C VAL A 305 13.98 -6.85 -4.72
N GLN A 306 13.98 -7.71 -3.70
CA GLN A 306 15.17 -8.23 -3.04
C GLN A 306 16.10 -9.00 -4.01
N GLN A 307 15.56 -9.61 -5.05
CA GLN A 307 16.29 -10.31 -6.11
C GLN A 307 16.72 -9.38 -7.26
N ASP A 308 16.76 -8.08 -7.03
CA ASP A 308 17.14 -7.03 -8.01
C ASP A 308 16.34 -7.14 -9.32
N GLY A 309 15.06 -7.46 -9.23
CA GLY A 309 14.16 -7.48 -10.39
C GLY A 309 14.40 -8.61 -11.38
N VAL A 310 15.03 -9.69 -10.95
CA VAL A 310 15.20 -10.90 -11.74
C VAL A 310 14.12 -11.91 -11.40
N LEU A 311 13.45 -12.43 -12.40
CA LEU A 311 12.39 -13.43 -12.27
C LEU A 311 12.62 -14.57 -13.25
N ASP A 312 12.79 -15.80 -12.75
CA ASP A 312 13.05 -17.01 -13.57
C ASP A 312 14.22 -16.81 -14.55
N GLY A 313 15.30 -16.17 -14.10
CA GLY A 313 16.47 -15.84 -14.90
C GLY A 313 16.29 -14.68 -15.89
N GLN A 314 15.10 -14.09 -15.97
CA GLN A 314 14.82 -12.93 -16.82
C GLN A 314 14.84 -11.65 -16.00
N ARG A 315 15.54 -10.64 -16.49
CA ARG A 315 15.57 -9.30 -15.91
C ARG A 315 14.32 -8.52 -16.36
N ILE A 316 13.56 -8.05 -15.40
CA ILE A 316 12.30 -7.32 -15.62
C ILE A 316 12.50 -5.81 -15.58
N VAL A 317 13.42 -5.35 -14.74
CA VAL A 317 13.84 -3.94 -14.61
C VAL A 317 15.33 -3.81 -14.91
N PRO A 318 15.88 -2.64 -15.24
CA PRO A 318 17.32 -2.48 -15.48
C PRO A 318 18.16 -2.98 -14.30
N GLU A 319 19.36 -3.47 -14.58
CA GLU A 319 20.30 -3.88 -13.54
C GLU A 319 20.60 -2.73 -12.57
N GLY A 320 20.56 -3.03 -11.28
CA GLY A 320 20.77 -2.03 -10.23
C GLY A 320 19.60 -1.08 -10.02
N TRP A 321 18.46 -1.30 -10.68
CA TRP A 321 17.27 -0.45 -10.55
C TRP A 321 16.89 -0.23 -9.09
N PHE A 322 16.78 -1.30 -8.30
CA PHE A 322 16.35 -1.18 -6.91
C PHE A 322 17.41 -0.59 -6.00
N ARG A 323 18.69 -0.75 -6.33
CA ARG A 323 19.77 -0.06 -5.59
C ARG A 323 19.68 1.43 -5.79
N GLU A 324 19.47 1.88 -7.02
CA GLU A 324 19.30 3.31 -7.35
C GLU A 324 17.98 3.83 -6.76
N ALA A 325 16.87 3.11 -6.99
CA ALA A 325 15.54 3.50 -6.52
C ALA A 325 15.45 3.59 -4.98
N GLY A 326 16.18 2.74 -4.26
CA GLY A 326 16.21 2.70 -2.79
C GLY A 326 17.31 3.57 -2.15
N SER A 327 18.02 4.42 -2.92
CA SER A 327 19.10 5.27 -2.43
C SER A 327 18.65 6.72 -2.28
N ALA A 328 19.35 7.46 -1.40
CA ALA A 328 19.22 8.90 -1.30
C ALA A 328 19.77 9.59 -2.56
N HIS A 329 19.15 10.69 -2.98
CA HIS A 329 19.54 11.45 -4.15
C HIS A 329 19.91 12.89 -3.82
N LEU A 330 20.77 13.49 -4.66
CA LEU A 330 21.05 14.92 -4.60
C LEU A 330 19.99 15.69 -5.37
N ILE A 331 19.23 16.53 -4.68
CA ILE A 331 18.21 17.40 -5.26
C ILE A 331 18.50 18.84 -4.83
N GLY A 332 18.71 19.73 -5.80
CA GLY A 332 19.14 21.10 -5.51
C GLY A 332 20.45 21.17 -4.72
N GLY A 333 21.35 20.20 -4.89
CA GLY A 333 22.63 20.13 -4.17
C GLY A 333 22.53 19.60 -2.73
N LYS A 334 21.36 19.16 -2.28
CA LYS A 334 21.14 18.58 -0.94
C LYS A 334 20.82 17.10 -1.05
N SER A 335 21.38 16.30 -0.13
CA SER A 335 20.98 14.89 0.01
C SER A 335 19.56 14.81 0.55
N VAL A 336 18.73 14.02 -0.13
CA VAL A 336 17.35 13.74 0.26
C VAL A 336 17.18 12.24 0.41
N ASP A 337 16.68 11.79 1.57
CA ASP A 337 16.41 10.39 1.85
C ASP A 337 15.12 9.93 1.14
N TYR A 338 15.15 10.05 -0.18
CA TYR A 338 14.09 9.61 -1.09
C TYR A 338 14.68 9.23 -2.44
N GLY A 339 14.32 8.04 -2.92
CA GLY A 339 14.80 7.53 -4.20
C GLY A 339 13.75 7.65 -5.31
N TYR A 340 13.60 6.61 -6.14
CA TYR A 340 12.55 6.55 -7.17
C TYR A 340 11.28 5.98 -6.56
N LEU A 341 10.54 6.81 -5.80
CA LEU A 341 9.31 6.44 -5.07
C LEU A 341 9.55 5.34 -3.99
N TRP A 342 10.75 5.31 -3.43
CA TRP A 342 11.17 4.48 -2.32
C TRP A 342 11.86 5.33 -1.26
N TRP A 343 11.81 4.88 -0.01
CA TRP A 343 12.44 5.52 1.13
C TRP A 343 13.68 4.73 1.54
N PRO A 344 14.92 5.23 1.33
CA PRO A 344 16.07 4.64 1.97
C PRO A 344 15.90 4.69 3.49
N ILE A 345 16.41 3.69 4.20
CA ILE A 345 16.51 3.78 5.64
C ILE A 345 17.71 4.69 5.97
N PRO A 346 17.53 5.74 6.79
CA PRO A 346 18.61 6.65 7.14
C PRO A 346 19.80 5.92 7.74
N ALA A 347 21.02 6.37 7.41
CA ALA A 347 22.24 5.82 7.96
C ALA A 347 22.29 6.04 9.48
N GLY A 348 22.50 4.96 10.23
CA GLY A 348 22.55 5.01 11.70
C GLY A 348 22.93 3.65 12.27
N ASP A 349 22.09 2.65 12.05
CA ASP A 349 22.37 1.26 12.43
C ASP A 349 22.94 0.50 11.22
N PRO A 350 24.14 -0.12 11.33
CA PRO A 350 24.74 -0.92 10.26
C PRO A 350 23.86 -2.06 9.73
N ILE A 351 22.94 -2.57 10.55
CA ILE A 351 22.01 -3.64 10.16
C ILE A 351 21.06 -3.20 9.02
N HIS A 352 20.86 -1.89 8.86
CA HIS A 352 20.08 -1.30 7.79
C HIS A 352 20.88 -0.97 6.54
N GLN A 353 22.15 -1.36 6.47
CA GLN A 353 22.98 -1.09 5.29
C GLN A 353 22.30 -1.64 4.03
N SER A 354 22.12 -0.78 3.03
CA SER A 354 21.39 -1.07 1.78
C SER A 354 19.93 -1.48 1.97
N ALA A 355 19.32 -1.09 3.11
CA ALA A 355 17.90 -1.26 3.32
C ALA A 355 17.11 -0.04 2.86
N PHE A 356 15.93 -0.29 2.34
CA PHE A 356 14.96 0.72 1.94
C PHE A 356 13.55 0.18 2.12
N GLN A 357 12.56 1.05 2.03
CA GLN A 357 11.18 0.65 2.25
C GLN A 357 10.19 1.42 1.38
N ALA A 358 9.04 0.80 1.13
CA ALA A 358 7.83 1.49 0.72
C ALA A 358 6.97 1.74 1.96
N VAL A 359 6.40 2.95 2.06
CA VAL A 359 5.61 3.37 3.22
C VAL A 359 4.24 3.87 2.77
N GLY A 360 3.19 3.43 3.44
CA GLY A 360 1.82 3.91 3.26
C GLY A 360 1.26 4.50 4.55
N ILE A 361 0.38 5.48 4.42
CA ILE A 361 -0.35 6.05 5.57
C ILE A 361 -1.07 4.94 6.35
N PHE A 362 -1.38 5.20 7.61
CA PHE A 362 -1.95 4.24 8.57
C PHE A 362 -1.03 3.05 8.90
N GLY A 363 0.29 3.16 8.64
CA GLY A 363 1.30 2.18 9.06
C GLY A 363 1.47 0.99 8.13
N GLN A 364 1.37 1.20 6.82
CA GLN A 364 1.74 0.17 5.85
C GLN A 364 3.23 0.24 5.56
N HIS A 365 3.94 -0.89 5.66
CA HIS A 365 5.36 -0.97 5.36
C HIS A 365 5.69 -2.20 4.52
N LEU A 366 6.58 -2.00 3.55
CA LEU A 366 7.28 -3.06 2.85
C LEU A 366 8.78 -2.74 2.97
N TYR A 367 9.42 -3.30 3.98
CA TYR A 367 10.85 -3.15 4.25
C TYR A 367 11.65 -4.21 3.48
N ILE A 368 12.73 -3.79 2.83
CA ILE A 368 13.63 -4.63 2.05
C ILE A 368 15.07 -4.39 2.53
N SER A 369 15.76 -5.44 2.95
CA SER A 369 17.21 -5.42 3.12
C SER A 369 17.86 -6.37 2.11
N LEU A 370 18.63 -5.79 1.19
CA LEU A 370 19.36 -6.57 0.18
C LEU A 370 20.50 -7.35 0.83
N ALA A 371 21.22 -6.74 1.79
CA ALA A 371 22.32 -7.35 2.52
C ALA A 371 21.87 -8.54 3.36
N GLU A 372 20.80 -8.35 4.14
CA GLU A 372 20.24 -9.37 5.03
C GLU A 372 19.35 -10.39 4.33
N LYS A 373 19.06 -10.22 3.05
CA LYS A 373 18.05 -11.02 2.33
C LYS A 373 16.74 -11.12 3.11
N LEU A 374 16.29 -9.98 3.60
CA LEU A 374 15.13 -9.83 4.49
C LEU A 374 14.03 -9.01 3.82
N VAL A 375 12.80 -9.47 3.93
CA VAL A 375 11.59 -8.73 3.57
C VAL A 375 10.65 -8.73 4.76
N ILE A 376 10.16 -7.56 5.15
CA ILE A 376 9.14 -7.42 6.19
C ILE A 376 7.95 -6.68 5.59
N VAL A 377 6.76 -7.25 5.71
CA VAL A 377 5.50 -6.60 5.32
C VAL A 377 4.69 -6.36 6.59
N VAL A 378 4.34 -5.12 6.85
CA VAL A 378 3.44 -4.71 7.94
C VAL A 378 2.21 -4.07 7.33
N LEU A 379 1.05 -4.60 7.64
CA LEU A 379 -0.25 -4.03 7.31
C LEU A 379 -0.93 -3.62 8.60
N SER A 380 -1.28 -2.34 8.75
CA SER A 380 -1.79 -1.80 10.02
C SER A 380 -3.04 -0.95 9.81
N ALA A 381 -3.79 -0.77 10.90
CA ALA A 381 -4.92 0.14 11.02
C ALA A 381 -4.58 1.22 12.08
N ARG A 382 -3.52 2.00 11.89
CA ARG A 382 -3.12 3.07 12.82
C ARG A 382 -4.16 4.19 12.81
N PRO A 383 -4.47 4.82 13.96
CA PRO A 383 -5.63 5.71 14.07
C PRO A 383 -5.55 6.99 13.26
N LYS A 384 -4.37 7.33 12.69
CA LYS A 384 -4.14 8.55 11.91
C LYS A 384 -3.38 8.24 10.62
N PRO A 385 -3.64 9.01 9.54
CA PRO A 385 -2.93 8.84 8.27
C PRO A 385 -1.47 9.24 8.35
N ASP A 386 -1.10 10.07 9.32
CA ASP A 386 0.27 10.51 9.58
C ASP A 386 0.84 9.87 10.85
N SER A 387 2.07 10.23 11.22
CA SER A 387 2.79 9.75 12.40
C SER A 387 2.38 10.43 13.72
N SER A 388 1.26 11.14 13.76
CA SER A 388 0.82 11.88 14.98
C SER A 388 0.29 10.99 16.09
N ALA A 389 0.05 9.70 15.84
CA ALA A 389 -0.37 8.74 16.84
C ALA A 389 0.84 8.18 17.62
N HIS A 390 0.65 7.90 18.91
CA HIS A 390 1.62 7.13 19.69
C HIS A 390 1.72 5.71 19.13
N ILE A 391 2.86 5.41 18.53
CA ILE A 391 3.21 4.13 17.94
C ILE A 391 4.63 3.75 18.37
N LEU A 392 4.94 2.46 18.37
CA LEU A 392 6.31 1.99 18.57
C LEU A 392 7.12 2.19 17.27
N ASP A 393 8.41 2.48 17.43
CA ASP A 393 9.30 2.81 16.31
C ASP A 393 9.52 1.63 15.37
N ASP A 394 9.13 1.80 14.10
CA ASP A 394 9.23 0.77 13.07
C ASP A 394 10.68 0.43 12.72
N ALA A 395 11.59 1.42 12.66
CA ALA A 395 12.97 1.18 12.31
C ALA A 395 13.67 0.31 13.38
N SER A 396 13.45 0.62 14.65
CA SER A 396 13.96 -0.19 15.76
C SER A 396 13.40 -1.62 15.77
N PHE A 397 12.12 -1.78 15.42
CA PHE A 397 11.52 -3.11 15.27
C PHE A 397 12.17 -3.88 14.11
N PHE A 398 12.34 -3.26 12.93
CA PHE A 398 12.97 -3.89 11.77
C PHE A 398 14.45 -4.24 12.04
N ALA A 399 15.19 -3.38 12.76
CA ALA A 399 16.54 -3.66 13.21
C ALA A 399 16.61 -4.89 14.11
N ALA A 400 15.71 -4.99 15.09
CA ALA A 400 15.66 -6.14 15.99
C ALA A 400 15.32 -7.43 15.25
N VAL A 401 14.38 -7.40 14.29
CA VAL A 401 14.07 -8.55 13.42
C VAL A 401 15.29 -8.96 12.61
N ALA A 402 15.97 -8.01 11.96
CA ALA A 402 17.17 -8.28 11.17
C ALA A 402 18.28 -8.90 12.03
N THR A 403 18.55 -8.31 13.19
CA THR A 403 19.58 -8.79 14.15
C THR A 403 19.27 -10.19 14.68
N SER A 404 18.00 -10.49 14.97
CA SER A 404 17.61 -11.81 15.49
C SER A 404 17.72 -12.94 14.46
N LEU A 405 17.82 -12.59 13.17
CA LEU A 405 17.90 -13.52 12.04
C LEU A 405 19.25 -13.47 11.30
N HIS A 406 20.20 -12.70 11.83
CA HIS A 406 21.59 -12.55 11.31
C HIS A 406 22.49 -13.75 11.65
#